data_91c462858bc093b3eeb1619718e2eea7
#
_entry.id   91c462858bc093b3eeb1619718e2eea7
#
_cell.length_a   1.000
_cell.length_b   1.000
_cell.length_c   1.000
_cell.angle_alpha   90.00
_cell.angle_beta   90.00
_cell.angle_gamma   90.00
#
_symmetry.space_group_name_H-M   'P 1'
#
loop_
_entity.id
_entity.type
_entity.pdbx_description
1 polymer ?
#
loop_
_entity_poly.entity_id
_entity_poly.type
_entity_poly.pdbx_seq_one_letter_code
_entity_poly.pdbx_strand_id
1 'polypeptide(L)'
;MKTNLKKFLALSFMIMFQWGLAQTSVSGTVSDSSGVPLPGATVVVAGTSNGVTTDFDGVYSIEASEGDVLSVSYVGFVTQNVTVGASASVNVTLVSDNTLEEVVVTALGITREAKSLGYAQQKVDGATLNKTKELDFKTALAGK
;
A
#
# COMPACT_ATOMS: atom_id res chain seq x y z
N MET A 1 -33.32 52.35 22.18
CA MET A 1 -32.91 51.58 20.98
C MET A 1 -31.53 50.91 21.07
N LYS A 2 -30.59 51.36 21.89
CA LYS A 2 -29.23 50.81 22.01
C LYS A 2 -29.14 49.44 22.70
N THR A 3 -30.09 49.06 23.55
CA THR A 3 -30.11 47.78 24.31
C THR A 3 -30.51 46.59 23.44
N ASN A 4 -31.38 46.80 22.45
CA ASN A 4 -31.85 45.72 21.59
C ASN A 4 -30.79 45.33 20.52
N LEU A 5 -29.99 46.30 20.08
CA LEU A 5 -28.89 46.04 19.16
C LEU A 5 -27.82 45.14 19.79
N LYS A 6 -27.46 45.38 21.08
CA LYS A 6 -26.51 44.54 21.82
C LYS A 6 -27.03 43.11 22.01
N LYS A 7 -28.31 42.93 22.26
CA LYS A 7 -28.95 41.61 22.39
C LYS A 7 -28.99 40.87 21.03
N PHE A 8 -29.26 41.62 19.93
CA PHE A 8 -29.24 41.06 18.60
C PHE A 8 -27.83 40.62 18.17
N LEU A 9 -26.82 41.39 18.52
CA LEU A 9 -25.43 41.11 18.26
C LEU A 9 -24.93 39.89 19.07
N ALA A 10 -25.34 39.76 20.32
CA ALA A 10 -25.05 38.62 21.19
C ALA A 10 -25.74 37.34 20.68
N LEU A 11 -26.99 37.45 20.21
CA LEU A 11 -27.74 36.33 19.66
C LEU A 11 -27.12 35.84 18.31
N SER A 12 -26.69 36.77 17.46
CA SER A 12 -25.98 36.46 16.21
C SER A 12 -24.64 35.78 16.44
N PHE A 13 -23.90 36.21 17.46
CA PHE A 13 -22.63 35.59 17.83
C PHE A 13 -22.82 34.17 18.40
N MET A 14 -23.91 33.93 19.13
CA MET A 14 -24.25 32.61 19.69
C MET A 14 -24.64 31.61 18.59
N ILE A 15 -25.27 32.07 17.50
CA ILE A 15 -25.64 31.21 16.35
C ILE A 15 -24.40 30.83 15.53
N MET A 16 -23.41 31.72 15.38
CA MET A 16 -22.15 31.40 14.67
C MET A 16 -21.29 30.34 15.38
N PHE A 17 -21.48 30.14 16.69
CA PHE A 17 -20.69 29.17 17.46
C PHE A 17 -21.21 27.72 17.32
N GLN A 18 -22.32 27.48 16.65
CA GLN A 18 -22.96 26.15 16.47
C GLN A 18 -22.39 25.34 15.31
N TRP A 19 -21.47 25.88 14.50
CA TRP A 19 -20.79 25.12 13.46
C TRP A 19 -19.62 24.32 14.04
N GLY A 20 -19.91 23.49 15.05
CA GLY A 20 -19.03 22.44 15.49
C GLY A 20 -18.87 21.43 14.36
N LEU A 21 -17.64 21.19 13.93
CA LEU A 21 -17.28 20.12 13.00
C LEU A 21 -17.78 18.80 13.61
N ALA A 22 -18.81 18.24 13.03
CA ALA A 22 -19.26 16.90 13.37
C ALA A 22 -18.21 15.91 12.85
N GLN A 23 -17.22 15.59 13.66
CA GLN A 23 -16.36 14.43 13.41
C GLN A 23 -17.25 13.20 13.56
N THR A 24 -17.39 12.47 12.48
CA THR A 24 -18.17 11.23 12.45
C THR A 24 -17.19 10.07 12.59
N SER A 25 -17.48 9.13 13.50
CA SER A 25 -16.71 7.89 13.58
C SER A 25 -17.05 7.03 12.36
N VAL A 26 -16.04 6.77 11.54
CA VAL A 26 -16.09 5.89 10.38
C VAL A 26 -15.53 4.54 10.78
N SER A 27 -16.27 3.48 10.54
CA SER A 27 -15.85 2.11 10.80
C SER A 27 -15.87 1.27 9.53
N GLY A 28 -15.14 0.16 9.52
CA GLY A 28 -15.12 -0.76 8.39
C GLY A 28 -14.22 -1.95 8.62
N THR A 29 -14.13 -2.81 7.61
CA THR A 29 -13.22 -3.95 7.61
C THR A 29 -12.21 -3.83 6.48
N VAL A 30 -10.97 -4.24 6.77
CA VAL A 30 -9.91 -4.40 5.78
C VAL A 30 -9.69 -5.89 5.54
N SER A 31 -9.81 -6.31 4.28
CA SER A 31 -9.62 -7.70 3.85
C SER A 31 -8.72 -7.78 2.63
N ASP A 32 -8.22 -8.97 2.33
CA ASP A 32 -7.56 -9.26 1.06
C ASP A 32 -8.58 -9.54 -0.07
N SER A 33 -8.08 -9.79 -1.28
CA SER A 33 -8.90 -10.15 -2.45
C SER A 33 -9.66 -11.48 -2.30
N SER A 34 -9.28 -12.32 -1.34
CA SER A 34 -9.93 -13.60 -1.00
C SER A 34 -11.00 -13.44 0.08
N GLY A 35 -11.15 -12.23 0.64
CA GLY A 35 -12.07 -11.93 1.74
C GLY A 35 -11.52 -12.26 3.13
N VAL A 36 -10.22 -12.60 3.24
CA VAL A 36 -9.58 -12.86 4.53
C VAL A 36 -9.29 -11.52 5.22
N PRO A 37 -9.72 -11.33 6.50
CA PRO A 37 -9.44 -10.10 7.23
C PRO A 37 -7.94 -9.91 7.45
N LEU A 38 -7.49 -8.65 7.40
CA LEU A 38 -6.09 -8.26 7.56
C LEU A 38 -5.89 -7.56 8.92
N PRO A 39 -5.48 -8.29 9.96
CA PRO A 39 -5.19 -7.71 11.27
C PRO A 39 -3.89 -6.89 11.23
N GLY A 40 -3.88 -5.75 11.91
CA GLY A 40 -2.72 -4.86 11.96
C GLY A 40 -2.51 -4.01 10.70
N ALA A 41 -3.48 -3.96 9.79
CA ALA A 41 -3.45 -3.01 8.69
C ALA A 41 -3.56 -1.58 9.23
N THR A 42 -2.83 -0.65 8.64
CA THR A 42 -2.81 0.76 9.04
C THR A 42 -3.79 1.56 8.20
N VAL A 43 -4.68 2.29 8.87
CA VAL A 43 -5.67 3.20 8.25
C VAL A 43 -5.37 4.62 8.73
N VAL A 44 -5.09 5.54 7.82
CA VAL A 44 -4.73 6.94 8.11
C VAL A 44 -5.61 7.87 7.31
N VAL A 45 -6.06 8.97 7.93
CA VAL A 45 -6.72 10.07 7.19
C VAL A 45 -5.64 10.87 6.46
N ALA A 46 -5.69 10.87 5.12
CA ALA A 46 -4.68 11.52 4.28
C ALA A 46 -4.53 13.01 4.62
N GLY A 47 -3.30 13.46 4.75
CA GLY A 47 -2.99 14.85 5.11
C GLY A 47 -3.09 15.17 6.60
N THR A 48 -3.36 14.19 7.45
CA THR A 48 -3.39 14.33 8.91
C THR A 48 -2.47 13.30 9.58
N SER A 49 -2.29 13.42 10.90
CA SER A 49 -1.63 12.39 11.72
C SER A 49 -2.62 11.45 12.41
N ASN A 50 -3.92 11.52 12.03
CA ASN A 50 -4.94 10.65 12.60
C ASN A 50 -4.89 9.28 11.92
N GLY A 51 -4.55 8.24 12.67
CA GLY A 51 -4.42 6.88 12.15
C GLY A 51 -4.71 5.83 13.22
N VAL A 52 -5.22 4.69 12.77
CA VAL A 52 -5.54 3.53 13.60
C VAL A 52 -5.04 2.25 12.91
N THR A 53 -4.98 1.16 13.67
CA THR A 53 -4.71 -0.18 13.13
C THR A 53 -5.95 -1.05 13.25
N THR A 54 -6.12 -1.99 12.31
CA THR A 54 -7.19 -2.98 12.38
C THR A 54 -6.96 -4.00 13.50
N ASP A 55 -8.05 -4.50 14.07
CA ASP A 55 -8.06 -5.58 15.05
C ASP A 55 -7.88 -6.98 14.40
N PHE A 56 -8.07 -8.07 15.17
CA PHE A 56 -7.92 -9.45 14.70
C PHE A 56 -8.93 -9.85 13.62
N ASP A 57 -10.09 -9.20 13.60
CA ASP A 57 -11.15 -9.41 12.60
C ASP A 57 -11.03 -8.43 11.42
N GLY A 58 -9.92 -7.68 11.34
CA GLY A 58 -9.68 -6.68 10.33
C GLY A 58 -10.56 -5.42 10.47
N VAL A 59 -11.23 -5.23 11.61
CA VAL A 59 -12.13 -4.11 11.86
C VAL A 59 -11.34 -2.89 12.32
N TYR A 60 -11.73 -1.70 11.86
CA TYR A 60 -11.19 -0.42 12.31
C TYR A 60 -12.30 0.57 12.63
N SER A 61 -11.97 1.57 13.44
CA SER A 61 -12.80 2.73 13.72
C SER A 61 -11.90 3.96 13.81
N ILE A 62 -12.18 4.98 12.98
CA ILE A 62 -11.39 6.20 12.87
C ILE A 62 -12.31 7.41 12.79
N GLU A 63 -11.90 8.54 13.39
CA GLU A 63 -12.60 9.79 13.25
C GLU A 63 -12.24 10.45 11.93
N ALA A 64 -13.23 10.59 11.05
CA ALA A 64 -13.06 11.23 9.75
C ALA A 64 -14.36 11.95 9.34
N SER A 65 -14.24 12.92 8.45
CA SER A 65 -15.36 13.66 7.87
C SER A 65 -15.74 13.11 6.52
N GLU A 66 -16.96 13.35 6.08
CA GLU A 66 -17.36 13.07 4.70
C GLU A 66 -16.48 13.86 3.73
N GLY A 67 -15.95 13.17 2.73
CA GLY A 67 -15.00 13.70 1.75
C GLY A 67 -13.52 13.49 2.11
N ASP A 68 -13.19 13.10 3.33
CA ASP A 68 -11.82 12.73 3.69
C ASP A 68 -11.37 11.48 2.93
N VAL A 69 -10.06 11.37 2.68
CA VAL A 69 -9.46 10.21 2.05
C VAL A 69 -8.77 9.35 3.09
N LEU A 70 -9.18 8.09 3.19
CA LEU A 70 -8.51 7.10 4.02
C LEU A 70 -7.44 6.40 3.19
N SER A 71 -6.20 6.43 3.65
CA SER A 71 -5.08 5.67 3.10
C SER A 71 -4.90 4.41 3.92
N VAL A 72 -5.12 3.25 3.30
CA VAL A 72 -5.05 1.93 3.94
C VAL A 72 -3.83 1.19 3.41
N SER A 73 -2.96 0.75 4.32
CA SER A 73 -1.72 0.05 3.98
C SER A 73 -1.50 -1.18 4.85
N TYR A 74 -0.90 -2.21 4.26
CA TYR A 74 -0.49 -3.43 4.95
C TYR A 74 0.76 -4.01 4.31
N VAL A 75 1.60 -4.69 5.09
CA VAL A 75 2.87 -5.26 4.60
C VAL A 75 2.60 -6.32 3.52
N GLY A 76 3.20 -6.16 2.34
CA GLY A 76 3.01 -7.06 1.20
C GLY A 76 1.74 -6.79 0.37
N PHE A 77 1.09 -5.64 0.59
CA PHE A 77 -0.09 -5.22 -0.15
C PHE A 77 0.08 -3.81 -0.73
N VAL A 78 -0.60 -3.56 -1.83
CA VAL A 78 -0.65 -2.24 -2.46
C VAL A 78 -1.51 -1.31 -1.59
N THR A 79 -0.97 -0.13 -1.26
CA THR A 79 -1.71 0.90 -0.52
C THR A 79 -2.93 1.36 -1.32
N GLN A 80 -4.11 1.36 -0.67
CA GLN A 80 -5.36 1.79 -1.25
C GLN A 80 -5.84 3.09 -0.62
N ASN A 81 -6.30 4.03 -1.45
CA ASN A 81 -6.91 5.27 -1.00
C ASN A 81 -8.42 5.21 -1.28
N VAL A 82 -9.24 5.43 -0.25
CA VAL A 82 -10.70 5.38 -0.35
C VAL A 82 -11.29 6.65 0.24
N THR A 83 -12.20 7.30 -0.47
CA THR A 83 -12.89 8.50 0.01
C THR A 83 -14.06 8.11 0.93
N VAL A 84 -14.15 8.77 2.07
CA VAL A 84 -15.28 8.62 2.99
C VAL A 84 -16.52 9.25 2.37
N GLY A 85 -17.54 8.43 2.15
CA GLY A 85 -18.85 8.89 1.68
C GLY A 85 -19.78 9.29 2.83
N ALA A 86 -21.04 9.51 2.51
CA ALA A 86 -22.09 9.81 3.49
C ALA A 86 -22.37 8.63 4.46
N SER A 87 -21.90 7.43 4.12
CA SER A 87 -22.00 6.26 4.98
C SER A 87 -20.83 6.22 5.96
N ALA A 88 -21.11 6.05 7.25
CA ALA A 88 -20.10 5.87 8.29
C ALA A 88 -19.41 4.49 8.25
N SER A 89 -19.65 3.67 7.21
CA SER A 89 -19.03 2.35 7.03
C SER A 89 -18.29 2.28 5.70
N VAL A 90 -16.98 1.99 5.76
CA VAL A 90 -16.09 1.90 4.60
C VAL A 90 -15.30 0.59 4.68
N ASN A 91 -15.66 -0.40 3.85
CA ASN A 91 -14.92 -1.65 3.73
C ASN A 91 -13.87 -1.52 2.62
N VAL A 92 -12.66 -2.00 2.88
CA VAL A 92 -11.52 -1.88 1.96
C VAL A 92 -10.95 -3.25 1.65
N THR A 93 -10.77 -3.55 0.36
CA THR A 93 -10.11 -4.77 -0.09
C THR A 93 -8.73 -4.42 -0.64
N LEU A 94 -7.67 -4.95 -0.04
CA LEU A 94 -6.30 -4.76 -0.49
C LEU A 94 -5.89 -5.87 -1.46
N VAL A 95 -5.10 -5.50 -2.45
CA VAL A 95 -4.49 -6.42 -3.41
C VAL A 95 -3.05 -6.66 -3.00
N SER A 96 -2.61 -7.93 -2.98
CA SER A 96 -1.23 -8.28 -2.67
C SER A 96 -0.28 -7.67 -3.71
N ASP A 97 0.78 -7.04 -3.22
CA ASP A 97 1.87 -6.55 -4.05
C ASP A 97 2.78 -7.72 -4.42
N ASN A 98 2.43 -8.41 -5.51
CA ASN A 98 3.22 -9.51 -6.06
C ASN A 98 4.35 -9.02 -6.97
N THR A 99 4.69 -7.74 -6.92
CA THR A 99 5.93 -7.25 -7.54
C THR A 99 7.13 -7.74 -6.73
N LEU A 100 7.38 -9.05 -6.78
CA LEU A 100 8.73 -9.56 -6.59
C LEU A 100 9.53 -9.06 -7.81
N GLU A 101 10.01 -7.82 -7.74
CA GLU A 101 11.16 -7.44 -8.54
C GLU A 101 12.26 -8.41 -8.13
N GLU A 102 12.59 -9.34 -9.04
CA GLU A 102 13.75 -10.22 -8.91
C GLU A 102 14.98 -9.31 -8.88
N VAL A 103 15.37 -8.89 -7.67
CA VAL A 103 16.61 -8.16 -7.46
C VAL A 103 17.74 -9.14 -7.70
N VAL A 104 18.21 -9.21 -8.94
CA VAL A 104 19.45 -9.91 -9.26
C VAL A 104 20.60 -9.15 -8.63
N VAL A 105 20.97 -9.55 -7.41
CA VAL A 105 22.15 -9.04 -6.71
C VAL A 105 23.37 -9.65 -7.39
N THR A 106 24.00 -8.87 -8.28
CA THR A 106 25.32 -9.23 -8.80
C THR A 106 26.38 -9.04 -7.70
N ALA A 107 27.36 -9.95 -7.63
CA ALA A 107 28.40 -10.01 -6.59
C ALA A 107 29.24 -8.72 -6.39
N LEU A 108 29.00 -7.68 -7.17
CA LEU A 108 29.67 -6.38 -7.13
C LEU A 108 28.74 -5.24 -6.62
N GLY A 109 27.54 -5.55 -6.09
CA GLY A 109 26.62 -4.54 -5.54
C GLY A 109 26.07 -3.52 -6.55
N ILE A 110 26.18 -3.80 -7.86
CA ILE A 110 25.64 -2.96 -8.92
C ILE A 110 24.35 -3.60 -9.41
N THR A 111 23.22 -3.06 -9.00
CA THR A 111 21.90 -3.40 -9.56
C THR A 111 21.79 -2.80 -10.96
N ARG A 112 21.78 -3.65 -11.99
CA ARG A 112 21.42 -3.26 -13.36
C ARG A 112 20.18 -4.01 -13.78
N GLU A 113 19.20 -3.30 -14.30
CA GLU A 113 18.04 -3.91 -14.94
C GLU A 113 18.49 -4.84 -16.08
N ALA A 114 17.95 -6.04 -16.15
CA ALA A 114 18.31 -7.07 -17.15
C ALA A 114 18.15 -6.59 -18.62
N LYS A 115 17.46 -5.48 -18.85
CA LYS A 115 17.22 -4.88 -20.17
C LYS A 115 18.40 -4.09 -20.73
N SER A 116 19.43 -3.75 -19.94
CA SER A 116 20.54 -2.91 -20.40
C SER A 116 21.83 -3.65 -20.71
N LEU A 117 21.83 -4.98 -20.65
CA LEU A 117 23.00 -5.78 -21.01
C LEU A 117 23.03 -5.97 -22.52
N GLY A 118 23.85 -5.19 -23.21
CA GLY A 118 24.02 -5.20 -24.67
C GLY A 118 24.83 -6.41 -25.21
N TYR A 119 24.89 -7.53 -24.50
CA TYR A 119 25.48 -8.77 -24.99
C TYR A 119 24.45 -9.91 -24.88
N ALA A 120 24.40 -10.70 -25.96
CA ALA A 120 23.54 -11.89 -26.02
C ALA A 120 24.05 -12.93 -25.02
N GLN A 121 23.28 -13.18 -23.98
CA GLN A 121 23.47 -14.36 -23.13
C GLN A 121 23.02 -15.60 -23.96
N GLN A 122 23.98 -16.38 -24.45
CA GLN A 122 23.70 -17.66 -25.03
C GLN A 122 23.40 -18.66 -23.89
N LYS A 123 22.13 -18.96 -23.70
CA LYS A 123 21.69 -20.00 -22.78
C LYS A 123 22.10 -21.36 -23.34
N VAL A 124 23.17 -21.92 -22.84
CA VAL A 124 23.59 -23.28 -23.20
C VAL A 124 22.71 -24.25 -22.45
N ASP A 125 21.79 -24.89 -23.14
CA ASP A 125 20.90 -25.89 -22.58
C ASP A 125 21.72 -27.16 -22.23
N GLY A 126 21.55 -27.67 -21.00
CA GLY A 126 22.28 -28.82 -20.47
C GLY A 126 22.16 -30.10 -21.30
N ALA A 127 21.16 -30.17 -22.21
CA ALA A 127 20.98 -31.25 -23.15
C ALA A 127 22.08 -31.28 -24.24
N THR A 128 22.72 -30.15 -24.56
CA THR A 128 23.79 -30.05 -25.55
C THR A 128 25.14 -30.52 -25.00
N LEU A 129 25.33 -30.47 -23.68
CA LEU A 129 26.55 -30.96 -23.02
C LEU A 129 26.62 -32.49 -22.95
N ASN A 130 25.49 -33.19 -23.06
CA ASN A 130 25.44 -34.64 -23.02
C ASN A 130 25.73 -35.31 -24.39
N LYS A 131 25.78 -34.52 -25.47
CA LYS A 131 26.06 -35.05 -26.84
C LYS A 131 27.54 -35.15 -27.15
N THR A 132 28.41 -34.53 -26.33
CA THR A 132 29.88 -34.62 -26.45
C THR A 132 30.47 -35.56 -25.38
N LYS A 133 29.81 -36.70 -25.14
CA LYS A 133 30.28 -37.70 -24.15
C LYS A 133 31.37 -38.60 -24.66
N GLU A 134 32.03 -38.26 -25.77
CA GLU A 134 33.16 -39.01 -26.31
C GLU A 134 34.29 -38.09 -26.80
N LEU A 135 34.76 -37.18 -25.97
CA LEU A 135 36.08 -36.62 -26.15
C LEU A 135 36.75 -36.64 -24.79
N ASP A 136 37.68 -37.59 -24.71
CA ASP A 136 38.55 -37.89 -23.61
C ASP A 136 39.11 -36.60 -22.96
N PHE A 137 38.73 -36.36 -21.71
CA PHE A 137 39.16 -35.20 -20.93
C PHE A 137 40.68 -35.10 -20.82
N LYS A 138 41.36 -36.22 -21.05
CA LYS A 138 42.83 -36.29 -21.05
C LYS A 138 43.47 -35.70 -22.30
N THR A 139 42.77 -35.69 -23.45
CA THR A 139 43.31 -35.15 -24.69
C THR A 139 43.17 -33.62 -24.78
N ALA A 140 42.23 -33.03 -24.07
CA ALA A 140 42.05 -31.58 -24.02
C ALA A 140 43.08 -30.87 -23.15
N LEU A 141 43.69 -31.57 -22.19
CA LEU A 141 44.71 -31.00 -21.28
C LEU A 141 46.16 -31.28 -21.77
N ALA A 142 46.38 -32.12 -22.79
CA ALA A 142 47.74 -32.47 -23.28
C ALA A 142 48.19 -31.61 -24.46
N GLY A 143 47.43 -30.63 -24.86
CA GLY A 143 47.77 -29.80 -26.03
C GLY A 143 48.18 -28.38 -25.64
N LYS A 144 49.18 -28.22 -24.81
CA LYS A 144 50.27 -27.21 -24.85
C LYS A 144 51.04 -27.26 -23.57
#